data_376248c003e2e1fac86796ce882a8a8c
#
_entry.id   376248c003e2e1fac86796ce882a8a8c
#
_cell.length_a   1.000
_cell.length_b   1.000
_cell.length_c   1.000
_cell.angle_alpha   90.00
_cell.angle_beta   90.00
_cell.angle_gamma   90.00
#
_symmetry.space_group_name_H-M   'P 1'
#
loop_
_entity.id
_entity.type
_entity.pdbx_description
1 polymer ?
#
loop_
_entity_poly.entity_id
_entity_poly.type
_entity_poly.pdbx_seq_one_letter_code
_entity_poly.pdbx_strand_id
1 'polypeptide(L)'
;TGGRCIALSTPNGVGNWFHKTCTDAQSGTNNFHITTLSWDVHPDRDKEWYKKETKNMSKRQIAQELECNFNTSGDTVIDSEDMEWLLTTVCEPKYRTGFDRNFWLWEEYDPSCNYLMVADVARGDGEDYSTFHILKLETLEVIGEYQGKVTPDMFAQMLNQHAREFGNC
;
A
#
# COMPACT_ATOMS: atom_id res chain seq x y z
N THR A 1 15.75 21.95 26.84
CA THR A 1 16.50 20.74 27.25
C THR A 1 16.90 19.98 25.98
N GLY A 2 18.14 20.22 25.52
CA GLY A 2 18.66 19.56 24.31
C GLY A 2 19.23 18.18 24.67
N GLY A 3 18.52 17.12 24.32
CA GLY A 3 19.03 15.75 24.34
C GLY A 3 19.55 15.31 22.98
N ARG A 4 20.47 14.35 22.94
CA ARG A 4 20.87 13.64 21.73
C ARG A 4 20.25 12.25 21.77
N CYS A 5 19.68 11.80 20.66
CA CYS A 5 19.13 10.45 20.50
C CYS A 5 19.87 9.73 19.38
N ILE A 6 20.31 8.49 19.66
CA ILE A 6 20.84 7.57 18.66
C ILE A 6 19.96 6.33 18.73
N ALA A 7 19.34 5.97 17.61
CA ALA A 7 18.52 4.77 17.48
C ALA A 7 19.19 3.81 16.51
N LEU A 8 19.37 2.56 16.92
CA LEU A 8 19.94 1.48 16.13
C LEU A 8 18.91 0.36 16.03
N SER A 9 18.64 -0.11 14.83
CA SER A 9 17.76 -1.25 14.57
C SER A 9 18.03 -1.83 13.18
N THR A 10 17.69 -3.10 12.99
CA THR A 10 17.42 -3.66 11.67
C THR A 10 15.98 -3.36 11.26
N PRO A 11 15.66 -3.29 9.97
CA PRO A 11 14.28 -3.15 9.48
C PRO A 11 13.38 -4.27 10.00
N ASN A 12 12.14 -3.93 10.34
CA ASN A 12 11.12 -4.90 10.71
C ASN A 12 9.76 -4.46 10.16
N GLY A 13 9.66 -4.46 8.84
CA GLY A 13 8.46 -4.01 8.13
C GLY A 13 8.26 -2.50 8.13
N VAL A 14 7.22 -2.10 7.43
CA VAL A 14 6.80 -0.71 7.26
C VAL A 14 5.82 -0.26 8.35
N GLY A 15 5.64 1.05 8.53
CA GLY A 15 4.61 1.64 9.40
C GLY A 15 4.97 1.77 10.88
N ASN A 16 6.02 1.09 11.38
CA ASN A 16 6.46 1.25 12.76
C ASN A 16 7.23 2.57 12.98
N TRP A 17 7.49 2.91 14.25
CA TRP A 17 8.17 4.15 14.63
C TRP A 17 9.54 4.30 13.95
N PHE A 18 10.33 3.23 13.87
CA PHE A 18 11.68 3.30 13.28
C PHE A 18 11.61 3.57 11.77
N HIS A 19 10.75 2.84 11.05
CA HIS A 19 10.51 3.06 9.62
C HIS A 19 10.04 4.50 9.36
N LYS A 20 9.02 4.98 10.11
CA LYS A 20 8.50 6.33 9.97
C LYS A 20 9.57 7.38 10.23
N THR A 21 10.38 7.22 11.30
CA THR A 21 11.47 8.13 11.63
C THR A 21 12.52 8.18 10.52
N CYS A 22 12.85 7.04 9.92
CA CYS A 22 13.77 6.97 8.77
C CYS A 22 13.18 7.66 7.54
N THR A 23 11.93 7.39 7.19
CA THR A 23 11.26 8.02 6.03
C THR A 23 11.16 9.53 6.20
N ASP A 24 10.77 9.99 7.37
CA ASP A 24 10.68 11.43 7.69
C ASP A 24 12.06 12.11 7.64
N ALA A 25 13.12 11.41 8.02
CA ALA A 25 14.48 11.92 7.93
C ALA A 25 14.98 11.99 6.47
N GLN A 26 14.64 11.00 5.64
CA GLN A 26 14.95 11.01 4.19
C GLN A 26 14.24 12.15 3.47
N SER A 27 13.01 12.45 3.83
CA SER A 27 12.24 13.57 3.28
C SER A 27 12.58 14.93 3.89
N GLY A 28 13.43 14.97 4.91
CA GLY A 28 13.83 16.21 5.60
C GLY A 28 12.75 16.77 6.55
N THR A 29 11.75 15.96 6.91
CA THR A 29 10.64 16.37 7.80
C THR A 29 11.00 16.30 9.27
N ASN A 30 12.07 15.62 9.66
CA ASN A 30 12.62 15.59 10.99
C ASN A 30 14.13 15.92 11.02
N ASN A 31 14.72 16.03 12.21
CA ASN A 31 16.13 16.39 12.39
C ASN A 31 17.07 15.17 12.59
N PHE A 32 16.61 13.96 12.30
CA PHE A 32 17.46 12.78 12.37
C PHE A 32 18.35 12.69 11.14
N HIS A 33 19.56 12.18 11.34
CA HIS A 33 20.46 11.77 10.25
C HIS A 33 20.45 10.26 10.16
N ILE A 34 20.26 9.72 8.93
CA ILE A 34 20.26 8.28 8.68
C ILE A 34 21.63 7.82 8.24
N THR A 35 22.07 6.72 8.82
CA THR A 35 23.21 5.94 8.33
C THR A 35 22.74 4.52 8.08
N THR A 36 22.75 4.08 6.82
CA THR A 36 22.40 2.71 6.43
C THR A 36 23.69 1.91 6.26
N LEU A 37 23.78 0.78 6.95
CA LEU A 37 24.92 -0.12 6.93
C LEU A 37 24.47 -1.50 6.44
N SER A 38 24.37 -1.65 5.12
CA SER A 38 24.12 -2.94 4.48
C SER A 38 25.36 -3.84 4.55
N TRP A 39 25.18 -5.12 4.24
CA TRP A 39 26.24 -6.13 4.36
C TRP A 39 27.52 -5.79 3.58
N ASP A 40 27.39 -5.13 2.44
CA ASP A 40 28.48 -4.78 1.52
C ASP A 40 29.32 -3.57 1.94
N VAL A 41 28.93 -2.87 2.99
CA VAL A 41 29.73 -1.77 3.58
C VAL A 41 30.94 -2.31 4.32
N HIS A 42 30.90 -3.58 4.77
CA HIS A 42 32.02 -4.18 5.49
C HIS A 42 33.10 -4.68 4.51
N PRO A 43 34.38 -4.28 4.65
CA PRO A 43 35.41 -4.57 3.67
C PRO A 43 35.75 -6.07 3.47
N ASP A 44 35.45 -6.90 4.48
CA ASP A 44 35.70 -8.34 4.43
C ASP A 44 34.49 -9.16 3.95
N ARG A 45 33.40 -8.49 3.53
CA ARG A 45 32.20 -9.13 3.06
C ARG A 45 32.04 -8.97 1.55
N ASP A 46 32.38 -10.04 0.83
CA ASP A 46 32.23 -10.14 -0.62
C ASP A 46 30.99 -10.94 -1.03
N LYS A 47 30.80 -11.11 -2.34
CA LYS A 47 29.67 -11.88 -2.88
C LYS A 47 29.73 -13.37 -2.52
N GLU A 48 30.92 -13.92 -2.26
CA GLU A 48 31.07 -15.31 -1.84
C GLU A 48 30.65 -15.46 -0.38
N TRP A 49 31.06 -14.50 0.47
CA TRP A 49 30.59 -14.42 1.84
C TRP A 49 29.07 -14.31 1.88
N TYR A 50 28.46 -13.43 1.08
CA TYR A 50 27.03 -13.25 1.01
C TYR A 50 26.29 -14.55 0.62
N LYS A 51 26.73 -15.25 -0.44
CA LYS A 51 26.14 -16.52 -0.87
C LYS A 51 26.24 -17.60 0.21
N LYS A 52 27.34 -17.64 0.94
CA LYS A 52 27.53 -18.62 2.03
C LYS A 52 26.62 -18.31 3.21
N GLU A 53 26.54 -17.05 3.62
CA GLU A 53 25.76 -16.60 4.77
C GLU A 53 24.25 -16.77 4.51
N THR A 54 23.78 -16.39 3.33
CA THR A 54 22.37 -16.42 2.97
C THR A 54 21.82 -17.81 2.64
N LYS A 55 22.69 -18.82 2.54
CA LYS A 55 22.27 -20.19 2.11
C LYS A 55 21.13 -20.80 2.93
N ASN A 56 21.07 -20.51 4.22
CA ASN A 56 20.07 -21.06 5.15
C ASN A 56 19.14 -19.97 5.72
N MET A 57 19.20 -18.74 5.20
CA MET A 57 18.36 -17.63 5.62
C MET A 57 17.12 -17.54 4.72
N SER A 58 15.98 -17.19 5.31
CA SER A 58 14.81 -16.79 4.54
C SER A 58 15.03 -15.45 3.85
N LYS A 59 14.30 -15.17 2.77
CA LYS A 59 14.35 -13.87 2.07
C LYS A 59 14.10 -12.71 3.04
N ARG A 60 13.15 -12.87 3.97
CA ARG A 60 12.87 -11.90 5.02
C ARG A 60 14.09 -11.63 5.91
N GLN A 61 14.75 -12.68 6.39
CA GLN A 61 15.95 -12.53 7.23
C GLN A 61 17.08 -11.82 6.46
N ILE A 62 17.26 -12.17 5.19
CA ILE A 62 18.25 -11.50 4.32
C ILE A 62 17.93 -10.00 4.21
N ALA A 63 16.69 -9.65 3.88
CA ALA A 63 16.24 -8.27 3.77
C ALA A 63 16.41 -7.48 5.07
N GLN A 64 16.08 -8.11 6.21
CA GLN A 64 16.16 -7.51 7.52
C GLN A 64 17.59 -7.31 8.00
N GLU A 65 18.41 -8.37 7.97
CA GLU A 65 19.70 -8.41 8.65
C GLU A 65 20.87 -7.98 7.75
N LEU A 66 20.72 -8.11 6.44
CA LEU A 66 21.81 -7.85 5.50
C LEU A 66 21.54 -6.67 4.56
N GLU A 67 20.33 -6.54 4.03
CA GLU A 67 20.02 -5.57 2.97
C GLU A 67 19.39 -4.27 3.49
N CYS A 68 19.06 -4.20 4.76
CA CYS A 68 18.41 -3.04 5.37
C CYS A 68 17.09 -2.64 4.66
N ASN A 69 16.33 -3.63 4.18
CA ASN A 69 15.13 -3.42 3.40
C ASN A 69 13.86 -3.53 4.29
N PHE A 70 13.16 -2.41 4.44
CA PHE A 70 11.92 -2.36 5.22
C PHE A 70 10.75 -3.10 4.57
N ASN A 71 10.64 -3.06 3.25
CA ASN A 71 9.50 -3.62 2.54
C ASN A 71 9.43 -5.14 2.64
N THR A 72 10.57 -5.80 2.56
CA THR A 72 10.67 -7.27 2.57
C THR A 72 10.86 -7.84 3.98
N SER A 73 11.17 -7.02 4.98
CA SER A 73 11.48 -7.47 6.35
C SER A 73 10.26 -7.66 7.25
N GLY A 74 9.07 -7.18 6.85
CA GLY A 74 7.84 -7.24 7.65
C GLY A 74 7.02 -8.52 7.49
N ASP A 75 6.18 -8.84 8.49
CA ASP A 75 5.08 -9.80 8.34
C ASP A 75 3.91 -9.08 7.65
N THR A 76 3.83 -9.19 6.35
CA THR A 76 2.73 -8.66 5.55
C THR A 76 1.83 -9.82 5.09
N VAL A 77 0.53 -9.55 4.94
CA VAL A 77 -0.44 -10.53 4.42
C VAL A 77 -0.11 -10.88 2.97
N ILE A 78 0.44 -9.93 2.23
CA ILE A 78 0.88 -10.11 0.84
C ILE A 78 2.40 -10.17 0.85
N ASP A 79 2.98 -11.20 0.23
CA ASP A 79 4.43 -11.34 0.08
C ASP A 79 5.01 -10.13 -0.71
N SER A 80 6.26 -9.80 -0.43
CA SER A 80 6.90 -8.65 -1.06
C SER A 80 7.07 -8.82 -2.57
N GLU A 81 7.28 -10.04 -3.05
CA GLU A 81 7.36 -10.34 -4.48
C GLU A 81 6.01 -10.11 -5.16
N ASP A 82 4.93 -10.55 -4.51
CA ASP A 82 3.57 -10.30 -4.98
C ASP A 82 3.23 -8.81 -4.95
N MET A 83 3.71 -8.09 -3.93
CA MET A 83 3.55 -6.64 -3.84
C MET A 83 4.29 -5.91 -4.97
N GLU A 84 5.53 -6.30 -5.26
CA GLU A 84 6.28 -5.74 -6.39
C GLU A 84 5.57 -6.01 -7.72
N TRP A 85 5.05 -7.23 -7.91
CA TRP A 85 4.26 -7.55 -9.09
C TRP A 85 2.98 -6.72 -9.16
N LEU A 86 2.22 -6.60 -8.06
CA LEU A 86 1.02 -5.76 -8.00
C LEU A 86 1.31 -4.31 -8.37
N LEU A 87 2.42 -3.74 -7.91
CA LEU A 87 2.82 -2.38 -8.25
C LEU A 87 3.05 -2.19 -9.76
N THR A 88 3.46 -3.23 -10.48
CA THR A 88 3.60 -3.17 -11.95
C THR A 88 2.26 -3.17 -12.68
N THR A 89 1.18 -3.62 -12.03
CA THR A 89 -0.17 -3.65 -12.60
C THR A 89 -0.97 -2.37 -12.33
N VAL A 90 -0.48 -1.50 -11.47
CA VAL A 90 -1.15 -0.22 -11.15
C VAL A 90 -1.20 0.65 -12.40
N CYS A 91 -2.40 1.09 -12.74
CA CYS A 91 -2.64 2.00 -13.85
C CYS A 91 -3.51 3.19 -13.43
N GLU A 92 -3.32 4.32 -14.08
CA GLU A 92 -4.12 5.52 -13.83
C GLU A 92 -5.57 5.32 -14.30
N PRO A 93 -6.58 5.78 -13.51
CA PRO A 93 -7.96 5.72 -13.93
C PRO A 93 -8.21 6.66 -15.13
N LYS A 94 -9.14 6.28 -16.02
CA LYS A 94 -9.58 7.13 -17.13
C LYS A 94 -10.27 8.38 -16.62
N TYR A 95 -11.08 8.23 -15.58
CA TYR A 95 -11.86 9.32 -15.01
C TYR A 95 -11.69 9.38 -13.50
N ARG A 96 -11.63 10.60 -12.98
CA ARG A 96 -11.70 10.91 -11.56
C ARG A 96 -12.81 11.92 -11.35
N THR A 97 -13.90 11.47 -10.77
CA THR A 97 -15.13 12.26 -10.54
C THR A 97 -15.52 12.28 -9.06
N GLY A 98 -16.68 12.84 -8.73
CA GLY A 98 -17.10 13.05 -7.36
C GLY A 98 -16.59 14.35 -6.76
N PHE A 99 -17.02 14.69 -5.54
CA PHE A 99 -16.78 16.00 -4.90
C PHE A 99 -15.28 16.31 -4.77
N ASP A 100 -14.49 15.35 -4.29
CA ASP A 100 -13.04 15.50 -4.14
C ASP A 100 -12.27 14.67 -5.18
N ARG A 101 -12.89 14.40 -6.34
CA ARG A 101 -12.34 13.51 -7.37
C ARG A 101 -12.01 12.12 -6.81
N ASN A 102 -12.80 11.65 -5.86
CA ASN A 102 -12.61 10.45 -5.07
C ASN A 102 -13.39 9.23 -5.59
N PHE A 103 -14.09 9.35 -6.71
CA PHE A 103 -14.57 8.22 -7.50
C PHE A 103 -13.66 8.07 -8.73
N TRP A 104 -12.98 6.95 -8.80
CA TRP A 104 -12.04 6.60 -9.85
C TRP A 104 -12.64 5.51 -10.73
N LEU A 105 -12.56 5.68 -12.04
CA LEU A 105 -13.14 4.78 -13.01
C LEU A 105 -12.10 4.43 -14.08
N TRP A 106 -11.85 3.13 -14.25
CA TRP A 106 -10.93 2.59 -15.26
C TRP A 106 -11.62 2.15 -16.53
N GLU A 107 -12.85 1.60 -16.43
CA GLU A 107 -13.67 1.22 -17.59
C GLU A 107 -15.10 1.79 -17.46
N GLU A 108 -15.69 2.11 -18.61
CA GLU A 108 -17.09 2.50 -18.68
C GLU A 108 -18.00 1.27 -18.66
N TYR A 109 -19.27 1.49 -18.38
CA TYR A 109 -20.29 0.44 -18.41
C TYR A 109 -20.42 -0.18 -19.79
N ASP A 110 -20.37 -1.50 -19.86
CA ASP A 110 -20.67 -2.30 -21.05
C ASP A 110 -21.91 -3.17 -20.78
N PRO A 111 -23.03 -2.96 -21.51
CA PRO A 111 -24.27 -3.71 -21.28
C PRO A 111 -24.16 -5.21 -21.57
N SER A 112 -23.09 -5.66 -22.18
CA SER A 112 -22.81 -7.09 -22.42
C SER A 112 -22.12 -7.80 -21.25
N CYS A 113 -21.69 -7.05 -20.22
CA CYS A 113 -20.99 -7.55 -19.06
C CYS A 113 -21.85 -7.50 -17.79
N ASN A 114 -21.49 -8.32 -16.81
CA ASN A 114 -22.09 -8.34 -15.49
C ASN A 114 -21.15 -7.68 -14.47
N TYR A 115 -21.74 -6.97 -13.51
CA TYR A 115 -20.99 -6.23 -12.52
C TYR A 115 -21.43 -6.61 -11.10
N LEU A 116 -20.51 -6.47 -10.16
CA LEU A 116 -20.74 -6.62 -8.73
C LEU A 116 -20.21 -5.38 -8.01
N MET A 117 -21.06 -4.78 -7.19
CA MET A 117 -20.61 -3.72 -6.28
C MET A 117 -20.41 -4.27 -4.87
N VAL A 118 -19.25 -4.01 -4.28
CA VAL A 118 -18.89 -4.37 -2.92
C VAL A 118 -18.62 -3.10 -2.13
N ALA A 119 -19.26 -2.94 -0.98
CA ALA A 119 -19.17 -1.72 -0.19
C ALA A 119 -18.82 -2.00 1.28
N ASP A 120 -18.02 -1.12 1.85
CA ASP A 120 -17.74 -1.02 3.29
C ASP A 120 -18.17 0.35 3.78
N VAL A 121 -18.99 0.37 4.84
CA VAL A 121 -19.68 1.56 5.33
C VAL A 121 -19.08 2.04 6.64
N ALA A 122 -18.55 3.25 6.66
CA ALA A 122 -18.13 3.95 7.86
C ALA A 122 -19.20 4.95 8.33
N ARG A 123 -19.11 5.40 9.57
CA ARG A 123 -20.04 6.39 10.16
C ARG A 123 -19.93 7.79 9.55
N GLY A 124 -18.79 8.11 8.92
CA GLY A 124 -18.53 9.40 8.29
C GLY A 124 -18.08 10.52 9.24
N ASP A 125 -18.13 10.31 10.54
CA ASP A 125 -17.76 11.27 11.59
C ASP A 125 -16.42 10.91 12.28
N GLY A 126 -15.81 9.78 11.93
CA GLY A 126 -14.59 9.23 12.50
C GLY A 126 -13.36 9.32 11.59
N GLU A 127 -12.37 8.49 11.89
CA GLU A 127 -11.16 8.36 11.09
C GLU A 127 -11.35 7.45 9.88
N ASP A 128 -12.33 6.54 9.93
CA ASP A 128 -12.60 5.55 8.90
C ASP A 128 -13.28 6.15 7.67
N TYR A 129 -13.09 5.50 6.54
CA TYR A 129 -13.66 5.87 5.24
C TYR A 129 -14.74 4.87 4.83
N SER A 130 -15.82 5.38 4.21
CA SER A 130 -16.71 4.54 3.41
C SER A 130 -16.07 4.29 2.05
N THR A 131 -16.10 3.04 1.60
CA THR A 131 -15.52 2.63 0.33
C THR A 131 -16.46 1.72 -0.45
N PHE A 132 -16.41 1.77 -1.77
CA PHE A 132 -16.96 0.73 -2.61
C PHE A 132 -16.08 0.47 -3.83
N HIS A 133 -16.18 -0.76 -4.33
CA HIS A 133 -15.55 -1.18 -5.58
C HIS A 133 -16.60 -1.73 -6.53
N ILE A 134 -16.42 -1.49 -7.82
CA ILE A 134 -17.20 -2.09 -8.90
C ILE A 134 -16.30 -3.07 -9.62
N LEU A 135 -16.71 -4.34 -9.62
CA LEU A 135 -15.98 -5.43 -10.26
C LEU A 135 -16.73 -5.85 -11.53
N LYS A 136 -15.98 -6.06 -12.60
CA LYS A 136 -16.44 -6.72 -13.82
C LYS A 136 -16.31 -8.22 -13.63
N LEU A 137 -17.43 -8.95 -13.63
CA LEU A 137 -17.43 -10.37 -13.24
C LEU A 137 -16.74 -11.29 -14.26
N GLU A 138 -16.68 -10.90 -15.53
CA GLU A 138 -16.04 -11.67 -16.59
C GLU A 138 -14.52 -11.75 -16.42
N THR A 139 -13.90 -10.72 -15.88
CA THR A 139 -12.44 -10.62 -15.70
C THR A 139 -12.00 -10.59 -14.25
N LEU A 140 -12.94 -10.36 -13.31
CA LEU A 140 -12.70 -10.12 -11.87
C LEU A 140 -11.83 -8.87 -11.61
N GLU A 141 -11.81 -7.94 -12.55
CA GLU A 141 -11.07 -6.69 -12.42
C GLU A 141 -11.91 -5.64 -11.70
N VAL A 142 -11.27 -4.86 -10.84
CA VAL A 142 -11.85 -3.66 -10.25
C VAL A 142 -11.81 -2.55 -11.31
N ILE A 143 -12.98 -2.12 -11.76
CA ILE A 143 -13.14 -1.09 -12.80
C ILE A 143 -13.59 0.26 -12.26
N GLY A 144 -14.09 0.29 -11.02
CA GLY A 144 -14.48 1.51 -10.31
C GLY A 144 -14.18 1.43 -8.82
N GLU A 145 -13.72 2.53 -8.24
CA GLU A 145 -13.37 2.65 -6.83
C GLU A 145 -13.81 4.00 -6.28
N TYR A 146 -14.38 3.98 -5.10
CA TYR A 146 -14.68 5.16 -4.31
C TYR A 146 -14.13 5.04 -2.90
N GLN A 147 -13.57 6.13 -2.38
CA GLN A 147 -13.20 6.27 -0.98
C GLN A 147 -13.54 7.68 -0.49
N GLY A 148 -14.30 7.80 0.59
CA GLY A 148 -14.63 9.11 1.12
C GLY A 148 -15.23 9.07 2.53
N LYS A 149 -15.23 10.24 3.17
CA LYS A 149 -15.88 10.46 4.47
C LYS A 149 -17.24 11.11 4.23
N VAL A 150 -18.27 10.31 4.16
CA VAL A 150 -19.65 10.74 3.95
C VAL A 150 -20.55 10.07 4.97
N THR A 151 -21.71 10.69 5.26
CA THR A 151 -22.70 10.06 6.13
C THR A 151 -23.29 8.80 5.49
N PRO A 152 -23.73 7.80 6.27
CA PRO A 152 -24.30 6.56 5.72
C PRO A 152 -25.46 6.80 4.74
N ASP A 153 -26.30 7.82 4.98
CA ASP A 153 -27.41 8.16 4.10
C ASP A 153 -26.92 8.66 2.73
N MET A 154 -25.92 9.54 2.71
CA MET A 154 -25.29 10.00 1.47
C MET A 154 -24.60 8.85 0.75
N PHE A 155 -23.91 8.00 1.48
CA PHE A 155 -23.25 6.83 0.92
C PHE A 155 -24.25 5.87 0.26
N ALA A 156 -25.39 5.60 0.91
CA ALA A 156 -26.43 4.77 0.35
C ALA A 156 -27.02 5.35 -0.96
N GLN A 157 -27.15 6.68 -1.05
CA GLN A 157 -27.58 7.34 -2.29
C GLN A 157 -26.55 7.18 -3.40
N MET A 158 -25.26 7.31 -3.09
CA MET A 158 -24.16 7.11 -4.04
C MET A 158 -24.13 5.66 -4.54
N LEU A 159 -24.23 4.67 -3.64
CA LEU A 159 -24.31 3.25 -4.02
C LEU A 159 -25.48 3.00 -4.97
N ASN A 160 -26.69 3.50 -4.66
CA ASN A 160 -27.85 3.34 -5.52
C ASN A 160 -27.68 4.02 -6.89
N GLN A 161 -27.04 5.19 -6.94
CA GLN A 161 -26.76 5.88 -8.20
C GLN A 161 -25.82 5.05 -9.06
N HIS A 162 -24.63 4.69 -8.53
CA HIS A 162 -23.63 3.96 -9.30
C HIS A 162 -24.08 2.53 -9.63
N ALA A 163 -24.84 1.86 -8.75
CA ALA A 163 -25.42 0.56 -9.10
C ALA A 163 -26.33 0.64 -10.33
N ARG A 164 -27.14 1.69 -10.46
CA ARG A 164 -27.96 1.91 -11.67
C ARG A 164 -27.16 2.21 -12.92
N GLU A 165 -26.07 2.97 -12.78
CA GLU A 165 -25.16 3.29 -13.88
C GLU A 165 -24.47 2.02 -14.43
N PHE A 166 -24.29 1.01 -13.58
CA PHE A 166 -23.67 -0.29 -13.92
C PHE A 166 -24.68 -1.45 -14.00
N GLY A 167 -25.86 -1.20 -14.54
CA GLY A 167 -26.83 -2.24 -14.86
C GLY A 167 -27.62 -2.79 -13.68
N ASN A 168 -27.71 -2.06 -12.56
CA ASN A 168 -28.28 -2.48 -11.27
C ASN A 168 -27.48 -3.62 -10.61
N CYS A 169 -26.16 -3.50 -10.60
CA CYS A 169 -25.25 -4.43 -9.93
C CYS A 169 -25.37 -4.38 -8.39
#